data_6a7682bcc34b18c062a05388c0aaea5f
#
_entry.id   6a7682bcc34b18c062a05388c0aaea5f
#
_cell.length_a   1.000
_cell.length_b   1.000
_cell.length_c   1.000
_cell.angle_alpha   90.00
_cell.angle_beta   90.00
_cell.angle_gamma   90.00
#
_symmetry.space_group_name_H-M   'P 1'
#
loop_
_entity.id
_entity.type
_entity.pdbx_description
1 polymer ?
#
loop_
_entity_poly.entity_id
_entity_poly.type
_entity_poly.pdbx_seq_one_letter_code
_entity_poly.pdbx_strand_id
1 'polypeptide(L)'
;MKLVTYRLGLCDRAGLLLIEPSAPESDGGTVLDIAATHQLARRSAAPLQLPQLPATVLELLDAWELTYPELLRLQEWASARVALLAEAGCAFPANAVQLQAPLPNPRSVRDGYAFRQHVEAARRSRGLPMIPEFDQFPVFYFSNHHAVTGPGPVVVQPLHLERLDFELECAIVIGRMGRNIPAHAADRFIAGFMIMNDWSARELQAQEMKLNLGPAKGKDFATSFGPWLVTPEELADVTTPSEVGNRYALRM
;
A
#
# COMPACT_ATOMS: atom_id res chain seq x y z
N MET A 1 -4.24 -6.90 -9.78
CA MET A 1 -4.75 -7.65 -8.62
C MET A 1 -4.77 -6.79 -7.37
N LYS A 2 -5.55 -7.19 -6.34
CA LYS A 2 -5.60 -6.49 -5.04
C LYS A 2 -5.07 -7.42 -3.95
N LEU A 3 -3.97 -7.04 -3.31
CA LEU A 3 -3.39 -7.78 -2.19
C LEU A 3 -3.83 -7.17 -0.86
N VAL A 4 -4.15 -8.01 0.10
CA VAL A 4 -4.52 -7.62 1.46
C VAL A 4 -3.68 -8.40 2.48
N THR A 5 -3.48 -7.80 3.63
CA THR A 5 -3.17 -8.54 4.85
C THR A 5 -4.42 -8.58 5.71
N TYR A 6 -4.81 -9.77 6.14
CA TYR A 6 -5.97 -9.96 7.00
C TYR A 6 -5.62 -10.82 8.20
N ARG A 7 -6.34 -10.65 9.29
CA ARG A 7 -6.12 -11.41 10.54
C ARG A 7 -7.05 -12.60 10.61
N LEU A 8 -6.45 -13.76 10.81
CA LEU A 8 -7.15 -15.01 11.08
C LEU A 8 -6.67 -15.58 12.42
N GLY A 9 -7.50 -15.50 13.45
CA GLY A 9 -7.09 -15.80 14.82
C GLY A 9 -6.02 -14.81 15.30
N LEU A 10 -4.82 -15.29 15.62
CA LEU A 10 -3.69 -14.49 16.08
C LEU A 10 -2.65 -14.20 14.98
N CYS A 11 -2.87 -14.68 13.74
CA CYS A 11 -1.91 -14.58 12.66
C CYS A 11 -2.40 -13.64 11.57
N ASP A 12 -1.50 -12.78 11.10
CA ASP A 12 -1.70 -11.98 9.91
C ASP A 12 -1.30 -12.81 8.69
N ARG A 13 -2.14 -12.80 7.64
CA ARG A 13 -1.97 -13.63 6.44
C ARG A 13 -2.18 -12.80 5.17
N ALA A 14 -1.48 -13.18 4.12
CA ALA A 14 -1.67 -12.60 2.79
C ALA A 14 -2.93 -13.13 2.14
N GLY A 15 -3.73 -12.24 1.56
CA GLY A 15 -4.93 -12.54 0.81
C GLY A 15 -4.97 -11.86 -0.56
N LEU A 16 -5.68 -12.49 -1.49
CA LEU A 16 -6.16 -11.87 -2.73
C LEU A 16 -7.58 -11.39 -2.50
N LEU A 17 -7.85 -10.11 -2.73
CA LEU A 17 -9.21 -9.58 -2.66
C LEU A 17 -9.84 -9.62 -4.06
N LEU A 18 -10.92 -10.38 -4.17
CA LEU A 18 -11.77 -10.41 -5.36
C LEU A 18 -12.99 -9.51 -5.11
N ILE A 19 -13.18 -8.53 -5.98
CA ILE A 19 -14.37 -7.66 -5.98
C ILE A 19 -15.12 -7.94 -7.28
N GLU A 20 -16.34 -8.42 -7.17
CA GLU A 20 -17.18 -8.59 -8.35
C GLU A 20 -17.74 -7.22 -8.79
N PRO A 21 -17.60 -6.84 -10.09
CA PRO A 21 -18.07 -5.53 -10.57
C PRO A 21 -19.59 -5.29 -10.36
N SER A 22 -20.37 -6.34 -10.22
CA SER A 22 -21.83 -6.29 -10.02
C SER A 22 -22.24 -6.39 -8.55
N ALA A 23 -21.32 -6.64 -7.63
CA ALA A 23 -21.63 -6.75 -6.21
C ALA A 23 -21.88 -5.35 -5.60
N PRO A 24 -22.81 -5.22 -4.64
CA PRO A 24 -22.95 -4.00 -3.88
C PRO A 24 -21.64 -3.62 -3.19
N GLU A 25 -21.30 -2.33 -3.15
CA GLU A 25 -20.11 -1.84 -2.44
C GLU A 25 -20.06 -2.27 -0.96
N SER A 26 -21.25 -2.52 -0.36
CA SER A 26 -21.40 -3.00 1.01
C SER A 26 -20.80 -4.38 1.27
N ASP A 27 -20.67 -5.23 0.24
CA ASP A 27 -20.21 -6.62 0.43
C ASP A 27 -18.70 -6.74 0.54
N GLY A 28 -17.97 -5.68 0.16
CA GLY A 28 -16.50 -5.60 0.32
C GLY A 28 -15.69 -6.65 -0.45
N GLY A 29 -16.37 -7.60 -1.14
CA GLY A 29 -15.72 -8.67 -1.90
C GLY A 29 -15.34 -9.91 -1.07
N THR A 30 -14.51 -10.76 -1.65
CA THR A 30 -14.02 -12.02 -1.07
C THR A 30 -12.52 -12.02 -0.92
N VAL A 31 -12.02 -12.30 0.27
CA VAL A 31 -10.60 -12.51 0.56
C VAL A 31 -10.26 -13.99 0.39
N LEU A 32 -9.36 -14.31 -0.52
CA LEU A 32 -8.78 -15.64 -0.68
C LEU A 32 -7.48 -15.72 0.12
N ASP A 33 -7.35 -16.71 1.00
CA ASP A 33 -6.07 -17.03 1.64
C ASP A 33 -5.07 -17.53 0.58
N ILE A 34 -4.03 -16.77 0.32
CA ILE A 34 -3.09 -17.09 -0.77
C ILE A 34 -2.45 -18.45 -0.58
N ALA A 35 -1.89 -18.72 0.59
CA ALA A 35 -1.15 -19.96 0.85
C ALA A 35 -2.07 -21.19 0.83
N ALA A 36 -3.24 -21.11 1.47
CA ALA A 36 -4.20 -22.21 1.51
C ALA A 36 -4.81 -22.47 0.13
N THR A 37 -5.20 -21.42 -0.59
CA THR A 37 -5.74 -21.51 -1.96
C THR A 37 -4.70 -22.14 -2.91
N HIS A 38 -3.44 -21.71 -2.80
CA HIS A 38 -2.35 -22.26 -3.62
C HIS A 38 -2.15 -23.76 -3.36
N GLN A 39 -2.16 -24.20 -2.10
CA GLN A 39 -2.05 -25.62 -1.77
C GLN A 39 -3.21 -26.44 -2.34
N LEU A 40 -4.43 -25.93 -2.23
CA LEU A 40 -5.62 -26.59 -2.79
C LEU A 40 -5.55 -26.66 -4.32
N ALA A 41 -5.17 -25.56 -4.98
CA ALA A 41 -5.03 -25.48 -6.42
C ALA A 41 -4.00 -26.49 -6.94
N ARG A 42 -2.86 -26.63 -6.28
CA ARG A 42 -1.85 -27.64 -6.64
C ARG A 42 -2.36 -29.07 -6.54
N ARG A 43 -3.14 -29.40 -5.52
CA ARG A 43 -3.78 -30.73 -5.38
C ARG A 43 -4.81 -30.98 -6.48
N SER A 44 -5.36 -29.92 -7.04
CA SER A 44 -6.34 -29.97 -8.14
C SER A 44 -5.70 -29.84 -9.53
N ALA A 45 -4.39 -30.10 -9.64
CA ALA A 45 -3.61 -30.02 -10.88
C ALA A 45 -3.70 -28.65 -11.61
N ALA A 46 -3.83 -27.56 -10.88
CA ALA A 46 -3.75 -26.22 -11.44
C ALA A 46 -2.35 -25.97 -12.06
N PRO A 47 -2.25 -25.12 -13.10
CA PRO A 47 -0.97 -24.87 -13.82
C PRO A 47 -0.02 -23.97 -13.03
N LEU A 48 0.21 -24.29 -11.76
CA LEU A 48 1.06 -23.57 -10.84
C LEU A 48 2.49 -24.10 -10.87
N GLN A 49 3.47 -23.22 -10.77
CA GLN A 49 4.88 -23.54 -10.94
C GLN A 49 5.63 -23.65 -9.62
N LEU A 50 5.29 -22.82 -8.63
CA LEU A 50 5.96 -22.84 -7.34
C LEU A 50 5.42 -23.97 -6.45
N PRO A 51 6.26 -24.58 -5.61
CA PRO A 51 5.84 -25.62 -4.66
C PRO A 51 4.89 -25.07 -3.58
N GLN A 52 5.11 -23.82 -3.17
CA GLN A 52 4.30 -23.10 -2.21
C GLN A 52 4.44 -21.59 -2.39
N LEU A 53 3.46 -20.83 -1.89
CA LEU A 53 3.56 -19.37 -1.76
C LEU A 53 3.75 -18.99 -0.28
N PRO A 54 4.50 -17.91 0.00
CA PRO A 54 4.63 -17.34 1.33
C PRO A 54 3.28 -16.93 1.94
N ALA A 55 3.26 -16.86 3.27
CA ALA A 55 2.04 -16.55 4.02
C ALA A 55 1.81 -15.05 4.24
N THR A 56 2.82 -14.22 4.05
CA THR A 56 2.74 -12.76 4.27
C THR A 56 3.00 -11.98 2.99
N VAL A 57 2.40 -10.78 2.87
CA VAL A 57 2.60 -9.91 1.70
C VAL A 57 4.07 -9.47 1.60
N LEU A 58 4.75 -9.24 2.72
CA LEU A 58 6.18 -8.87 2.72
C LEU A 58 7.04 -9.98 2.10
N GLU A 59 6.83 -11.22 2.49
CA GLU A 59 7.57 -12.36 1.94
C GLU A 59 7.25 -12.60 0.45
N LEU A 60 6.01 -12.35 0.02
CA LEU A 60 5.66 -12.37 -1.40
C LEU A 60 6.47 -11.32 -2.19
N LEU A 61 6.60 -10.11 -1.64
CA LEU A 61 7.39 -9.04 -2.25
C LEU A 61 8.89 -9.33 -2.25
N ASP A 62 9.41 -10.05 -1.27
CA ASP A 62 10.83 -10.44 -1.22
C ASP A 62 11.23 -11.35 -2.40
N ALA A 63 10.27 -12.09 -2.94
CA ALA A 63 10.46 -12.95 -4.09
C ALA A 63 9.57 -12.53 -5.28
N TRP A 64 9.29 -11.24 -5.43
CA TRP A 64 8.26 -10.69 -6.32
C TRP A 64 8.35 -11.18 -7.76
N GLU A 65 9.55 -11.32 -8.29
CA GLU A 65 9.77 -11.81 -9.66
C GLU A 65 9.27 -13.24 -9.89
N LEU A 66 9.24 -14.05 -8.83
CA LEU A 66 8.75 -15.44 -8.87
C LEU A 66 7.29 -15.52 -8.43
N THR A 67 6.92 -14.79 -7.39
CA THR A 67 5.59 -14.89 -6.76
C THR A 67 4.52 -14.16 -7.55
N TYR A 68 4.85 -13.04 -8.19
CA TYR A 68 3.87 -12.26 -8.95
C TYR A 68 3.25 -13.02 -10.13
N PRO A 69 4.02 -13.67 -11.04
CA PRO A 69 3.43 -14.51 -12.09
C PRO A 69 2.63 -15.69 -11.54
N GLU A 70 3.03 -16.21 -10.38
CA GLU A 70 2.30 -17.31 -9.73
C GLU A 70 0.97 -16.82 -9.14
N LEU A 71 0.95 -15.63 -8.56
CA LEU A 71 -0.27 -15.00 -8.04
C LEU A 71 -1.28 -14.71 -9.15
N LEU A 72 -0.83 -14.29 -10.33
CA LEU A 72 -1.71 -14.10 -11.50
C LEU A 72 -2.37 -15.42 -11.92
N ARG A 73 -1.61 -16.50 -12.03
CA ARG A 73 -2.15 -17.83 -12.33
C ARG A 73 -3.12 -18.33 -11.25
N LEU A 74 -2.77 -18.08 -10.00
CA LEU A 74 -3.63 -18.43 -8.87
C LEU A 74 -4.94 -17.66 -8.90
N GLN A 75 -4.90 -16.36 -9.14
CA GLN A 75 -6.09 -15.51 -9.25
C GLN A 75 -7.01 -15.98 -10.37
N GLU A 76 -6.47 -16.24 -11.57
CA GLU A 76 -7.24 -16.76 -12.70
C GLU A 76 -7.92 -18.08 -12.37
N TRP A 77 -7.18 -19.05 -11.80
CA TRP A 77 -7.72 -20.35 -11.42
C TRP A 77 -8.80 -20.23 -10.32
N ALA A 78 -8.59 -19.34 -9.33
CA ALA A 78 -9.44 -19.19 -8.16
C ALA A 78 -10.75 -18.42 -8.46
N SER A 79 -10.71 -17.43 -9.36
CA SER A 79 -11.87 -16.58 -9.67
C SER A 79 -13.11 -17.36 -10.12
N ALA A 80 -12.93 -18.47 -10.83
CA ALA A 80 -14.02 -19.34 -11.25
C ALA A 80 -14.44 -20.38 -10.19
N ARG A 81 -13.85 -20.34 -8.98
CA ARG A 81 -14.00 -21.40 -7.96
C ARG A 81 -14.26 -20.89 -6.56
N VAL A 82 -14.73 -19.65 -6.43
CA VAL A 82 -14.91 -18.98 -5.12
C VAL A 82 -15.79 -19.81 -4.16
N ALA A 83 -16.88 -20.40 -4.64
CA ALA A 83 -17.76 -21.22 -3.80
C ALA A 83 -17.03 -22.46 -3.24
N LEU A 84 -16.30 -23.19 -4.08
CA LEU A 84 -15.48 -24.34 -3.67
C LEU A 84 -14.40 -23.93 -2.65
N LEU A 85 -13.77 -22.76 -2.87
CA LEU A 85 -12.75 -22.24 -1.96
C LEU A 85 -13.34 -21.84 -0.60
N ALA A 86 -14.57 -21.32 -0.58
CA ALA A 86 -15.28 -21.01 0.66
C ALA A 86 -15.60 -22.29 1.44
N GLU A 87 -16.13 -23.33 0.79
CA GLU A 87 -16.38 -24.66 1.40
C GLU A 87 -15.10 -25.27 1.96
N ALA A 88 -13.96 -25.06 1.28
CA ALA A 88 -12.65 -25.56 1.71
C ALA A 88 -11.98 -24.68 2.80
N GLY A 89 -12.61 -23.59 3.25
CA GLY A 89 -12.06 -22.67 4.24
C GLY A 89 -10.88 -21.83 3.73
N CYS A 90 -10.79 -21.64 2.41
CA CYS A 90 -9.74 -20.84 1.76
C CYS A 90 -10.23 -19.46 1.31
N ALA A 91 -11.55 -19.20 1.38
CA ALA A 91 -12.15 -17.93 0.98
C ALA A 91 -13.10 -17.42 2.09
N PHE A 92 -13.07 -16.12 2.31
CA PHE A 92 -13.83 -15.45 3.39
C PHE A 92 -14.47 -14.18 2.85
N PRO A 93 -15.73 -13.84 3.23
CA PRO A 93 -16.25 -12.51 2.99
C PRO A 93 -15.31 -11.44 3.58
N ALA A 94 -15.04 -10.39 2.86
CA ALA A 94 -14.09 -9.35 3.32
C ALA A 94 -14.56 -8.67 4.62
N ASN A 95 -15.88 -8.55 4.82
CA ASN A 95 -16.47 -8.01 6.05
C ASN A 95 -16.46 -9.00 7.24
N ALA A 96 -16.13 -10.28 7.02
CA ALA A 96 -16.00 -11.29 8.07
C ALA A 96 -14.56 -11.43 8.61
N VAL A 97 -13.59 -10.73 8.02
CA VAL A 97 -12.19 -10.74 8.44
C VAL A 97 -11.73 -9.34 8.84
N GLN A 98 -10.73 -9.26 9.72
CA GLN A 98 -10.14 -7.99 10.08
C GLN A 98 -9.00 -7.67 9.10
N LEU A 99 -9.22 -6.72 8.20
CA LEU A 99 -8.16 -6.20 7.34
C LEU A 99 -7.14 -5.41 8.16
N GLN A 100 -5.87 -5.57 7.81
CA GLN A 100 -4.73 -4.84 8.34
C GLN A 100 -4.17 -3.90 7.27
N ALA A 101 -3.13 -3.13 7.58
CA ALA A 101 -2.33 -2.53 6.52
C ALA A 101 -1.83 -3.64 5.57
N PRO A 102 -1.81 -3.44 4.24
CA PRO A 102 -1.32 -4.48 3.32
C PRO A 102 0.11 -4.93 3.63
N LEU A 103 0.92 -4.02 4.18
CA LEU A 103 2.26 -4.26 4.72
C LEU A 103 2.33 -3.76 6.16
N PRO A 104 1.94 -4.57 7.17
CA PRO A 104 1.92 -4.13 8.57
C PRO A 104 3.32 -3.79 9.12
N ASN A 105 4.34 -4.44 8.59
CA ASN A 105 5.73 -4.28 9.02
C ASN A 105 6.64 -4.04 7.80
N PRO A 106 6.52 -2.89 7.10
CA PRO A 106 7.39 -2.58 5.98
C PRO A 106 8.82 -2.36 6.47
N ARG A 107 9.82 -2.61 5.60
CA ARG A 107 11.23 -2.42 5.96
C ARG A 107 11.63 -0.96 6.14
N SER A 108 10.94 -0.06 5.45
CA SER A 108 11.09 1.38 5.60
C SER A 108 9.89 2.09 5.01
N VAL A 109 9.60 3.28 5.54
CA VAL A 109 8.64 4.23 4.98
C VAL A 109 9.37 5.54 4.76
N ARG A 110 9.18 6.12 3.57
CA ARG A 110 9.65 7.46 3.24
C ARG A 110 8.46 8.25 2.77
N ASP A 111 8.42 9.50 3.16
CA ASP A 111 7.40 10.42 2.73
C ASP A 111 8.03 11.69 2.17
N GLY A 112 7.43 12.24 1.12
CA GLY A 112 7.94 13.41 0.45
C GLY A 112 6.90 14.04 -0.49
N TYR A 113 6.78 15.35 -0.40
CA TYR A 113 5.85 16.09 -1.24
C TYR A 113 6.35 16.15 -2.70
N ALA A 114 5.69 15.44 -3.59
CA ALA A 114 6.03 15.38 -5.00
C ALA A 114 5.27 16.40 -5.88
N PHE A 115 4.17 16.98 -5.38
CA PHE A 115 3.30 17.86 -6.16
C PHE A 115 3.65 19.34 -5.95
N ARG A 116 4.16 19.99 -7.01
CA ARG A 116 4.55 21.41 -6.98
C ARG A 116 3.43 22.32 -6.48
N GLN A 117 2.19 22.13 -6.95
CA GLN A 117 1.03 22.94 -6.54
C GLN A 117 0.78 22.87 -5.02
N HIS A 118 0.98 21.70 -4.42
CA HIS A 118 0.85 21.52 -2.97
C HIS A 118 1.88 22.37 -2.24
N VAL A 119 3.15 22.30 -2.64
CA VAL A 119 4.24 23.08 -2.02
C VAL A 119 4.04 24.57 -2.21
N GLU A 120 3.63 25.03 -3.40
CA GLU A 120 3.32 26.43 -3.68
C GLU A 120 2.17 26.93 -2.80
N ALA A 121 1.11 26.16 -2.65
CA ALA A 121 -0.03 26.52 -1.79
C ALA A 121 0.39 26.62 -0.32
N ALA A 122 1.15 25.66 0.18
CA ALA A 122 1.65 25.64 1.55
C ALA A 122 2.64 26.77 1.84
N ARG A 123 3.44 27.19 0.88
CA ARG A 123 4.35 28.34 1.01
C ARG A 123 3.59 29.66 0.93
N ARG A 124 2.66 29.79 -0.03
CA ARG A 124 1.82 30.99 -0.19
C ARG A 124 1.01 31.28 1.05
N SER A 125 0.44 30.26 1.72
CA SER A 125 -0.31 30.45 2.98
C SER A 125 0.55 31.00 4.13
N ARG A 126 1.89 30.84 4.02
CA ARG A 126 2.88 31.37 4.98
C ARG A 126 3.52 32.68 4.52
N GLY A 127 3.08 33.24 3.38
CA GLY A 127 3.66 34.45 2.79
C GLY A 127 5.06 34.25 2.21
N LEU A 128 5.46 33.01 1.88
CA LEU A 128 6.79 32.68 1.38
C LEU A 128 6.75 32.39 -0.13
N PRO A 129 7.78 32.82 -0.91
CA PRO A 129 7.91 32.45 -2.31
C PRO A 129 8.26 30.97 -2.47
N MET A 130 8.04 30.42 -3.66
CA MET A 130 8.52 29.08 -4.00
C MET A 130 10.05 29.03 -3.97
N ILE A 131 10.58 27.87 -3.61
CA ILE A 131 12.04 27.62 -3.55
C ILE A 131 12.50 26.94 -4.84
N PRO A 132 13.54 27.44 -5.52
CA PRO A 132 14.05 26.86 -6.76
C PRO A 132 14.58 25.43 -6.58
N GLU A 133 15.07 25.10 -5.40
CA GLU A 133 15.62 23.78 -5.07
C GLU A 133 14.59 22.66 -5.19
N PHE A 134 13.29 22.98 -5.07
CA PHE A 134 12.21 21.99 -5.25
C PHE A 134 12.25 21.33 -6.65
N ASP A 135 12.62 22.09 -7.67
CA ASP A 135 12.67 21.59 -9.05
C ASP A 135 13.99 20.88 -9.39
N GLN A 136 14.98 20.90 -8.48
CA GLN A 136 16.32 20.38 -8.71
C GLN A 136 16.49 18.94 -8.25
N PHE A 137 15.89 18.57 -7.13
CA PHE A 137 15.99 17.22 -6.58
C PHE A 137 14.80 16.89 -5.66
N PRO A 138 14.39 15.61 -5.59
CA PRO A 138 13.35 15.17 -4.68
C PRO A 138 13.82 15.22 -3.24
N VAL A 139 12.93 15.61 -2.34
CA VAL A 139 13.15 15.58 -0.89
C VAL A 139 12.17 14.62 -0.23
N PHE A 140 12.63 13.93 0.78
CA PHE A 140 11.82 13.02 1.60
C PHE A 140 12.38 12.97 3.02
N TYR A 141 11.54 12.51 3.95
CA TYR A 141 11.97 12.12 5.29
C TYR A 141 11.65 10.65 5.54
N PHE A 142 12.33 10.05 6.52
CA PHE A 142 12.02 8.71 6.98
C PHE A 142 10.90 8.79 8.01
N SER A 143 9.76 8.16 7.73
CA SER A 143 8.71 7.99 8.72
C SER A 143 8.94 6.71 9.54
N ASN A 144 8.19 6.58 10.65
CA ASN A 144 8.31 5.44 11.54
C ASN A 144 7.59 4.22 10.98
N HIS A 145 8.33 3.30 10.36
CA HIS A 145 7.78 2.08 9.80
C HIS A 145 7.24 1.08 10.86
N HIS A 146 7.47 1.33 12.15
CA HIS A 146 6.89 0.55 13.25
C HIS A 146 5.54 1.09 13.74
N ALA A 147 5.14 2.28 13.31
CA ALA A 147 3.86 2.91 13.66
C ALA A 147 2.83 2.80 12.52
N VAL A 148 2.96 1.78 11.68
CA VAL A 148 2.02 1.49 10.60
C VAL A 148 0.73 0.91 11.16
N THR A 149 -0.41 1.45 10.70
CA THR A 149 -1.76 0.97 11.02
C THR A 149 -2.53 0.63 9.75
N GLY A 150 -3.50 -0.25 9.88
CA GLY A 150 -4.48 -0.55 8.83
C GLY A 150 -5.77 0.24 9.01
N PRO A 151 -6.85 -0.19 8.33
CA PRO A 151 -8.19 0.35 8.55
C PRO A 151 -8.61 0.20 10.00
N GLY A 152 -9.21 1.25 10.57
CA GLY A 152 -9.73 1.23 11.93
C GLY A 152 -9.27 2.42 12.78
N PRO A 153 -9.46 2.35 14.11
CA PRO A 153 -9.11 3.43 15.01
C PRO A 153 -7.59 3.57 15.15
N VAL A 154 -7.12 4.82 15.21
CA VAL A 154 -5.73 5.17 15.50
C VAL A 154 -5.64 5.66 16.94
N VAL A 155 -4.79 5.01 17.74
CA VAL A 155 -4.55 5.40 19.13
C VAL A 155 -3.45 6.45 19.17
N VAL A 156 -3.76 7.61 19.73
CA VAL A 156 -2.84 8.76 19.80
C VAL A 156 -2.73 9.28 21.23
N GLN A 157 -1.65 10.00 21.53
CA GLN A 157 -1.44 10.65 22.82
C GLN A 157 -2.14 12.02 22.86
N PRO A 158 -2.50 12.57 24.04
CA PRO A 158 -3.14 13.87 24.15
C PRO A 158 -2.41 15.01 23.43
N LEU A 159 -1.08 14.98 23.43
CA LEU A 159 -0.25 16.01 22.77
C LEU A 159 -0.43 16.04 21.24
N HIS A 160 -0.88 14.93 20.60
CA HIS A 160 -1.15 14.90 19.17
C HIS A 160 -2.51 15.52 18.83
N LEU A 161 -3.43 15.57 19.80
CA LEU A 161 -4.81 15.99 19.58
C LEU A 161 -5.00 17.50 19.49
N GLU A 162 -4.02 18.31 19.92
CA GLU A 162 -4.14 19.78 19.92
C GLU A 162 -4.46 20.32 18.51
N ARG A 163 -3.86 19.73 17.47
CA ARG A 163 -4.19 20.01 16.06
C ARG A 163 -3.94 18.76 15.23
N LEU A 164 -4.67 17.69 15.51
CA LEU A 164 -4.61 16.48 14.70
C LEU A 164 -5.28 16.71 13.34
N ASP A 165 -4.58 16.33 12.29
CA ASP A 165 -5.00 16.46 10.90
C ASP A 165 -4.69 15.19 10.14
N PHE A 166 -5.30 15.00 8.98
CA PHE A 166 -5.03 13.90 8.05
C PHE A 166 -4.36 14.41 6.78
N GLU A 167 -3.59 13.56 6.14
CA GLU A 167 -3.06 13.81 4.80
C GLU A 167 -3.36 12.61 3.92
N LEU A 168 -4.25 12.79 2.93
CA LEU A 168 -4.58 11.74 1.97
C LEU A 168 -3.50 11.68 0.89
N GLU A 169 -2.84 10.55 0.79
CA GLU A 169 -1.68 10.35 -0.06
C GLU A 169 -1.74 9.03 -0.84
N CYS A 170 -0.88 8.91 -1.85
CA CYS A 170 -0.65 7.69 -2.60
C CYS A 170 0.73 7.12 -2.24
N ALA A 171 0.75 5.96 -1.61
CA ALA A 171 1.98 5.24 -1.34
C ALA A 171 2.35 4.31 -2.51
N ILE A 172 3.64 4.30 -2.85
CA ILE A 172 4.22 3.41 -3.85
C ILE A 172 4.99 2.30 -3.12
N VAL A 173 4.70 1.05 -3.46
CA VAL A 173 5.38 -0.12 -2.90
C VAL A 173 6.47 -0.58 -3.86
N ILE A 174 7.70 -0.64 -3.37
CA ILE A 174 8.85 -1.14 -4.12
C ILE A 174 8.97 -2.66 -3.91
N GLY A 175 8.93 -3.42 -5.00
CA GLY A 175 8.99 -4.89 -5.00
C GLY A 175 10.29 -5.47 -5.51
N ARG A 176 11.28 -4.66 -5.86
CA ARG A 176 12.58 -5.12 -6.37
C ARG A 176 13.73 -4.37 -5.73
N MET A 177 14.84 -5.06 -5.53
CA MET A 177 16.07 -4.42 -5.11
C MET A 177 16.69 -3.64 -6.28
N GLY A 178 17.23 -2.45 -6.01
CA GLY A 178 17.90 -1.66 -7.02
C GLY A 178 18.75 -0.54 -6.44
N ARG A 179 19.67 -0.05 -7.24
CA ARG A 179 20.55 1.09 -6.91
C ARG A 179 20.84 1.89 -8.17
N ASN A 180 20.88 3.23 -8.05
CA ASN A 180 21.15 4.15 -9.16
C ASN A 180 20.22 3.92 -10.36
N ILE A 181 18.93 3.73 -10.09
CA ILE A 181 17.91 3.42 -11.09
C ILE A 181 17.60 4.72 -11.85
N PRO A 182 17.76 4.75 -13.19
CA PRO A 182 17.34 5.92 -13.96
C PRO A 182 15.82 6.04 -13.97
N ALA A 183 15.29 7.27 -14.03
CA ALA A 183 13.86 7.54 -13.92
C ALA A 183 13.00 6.71 -14.88
N HIS A 184 13.39 6.60 -16.16
CA HIS A 184 12.67 5.82 -17.17
C HIS A 184 12.62 4.30 -16.89
N ALA A 185 13.38 3.81 -15.95
CA ALA A 185 13.41 2.41 -15.55
C ALA A 185 12.73 2.16 -14.20
N ALA A 186 12.31 3.22 -13.48
CA ALA A 186 11.81 3.12 -12.12
C ALA A 186 10.49 2.33 -12.00
N ASP A 187 9.61 2.42 -12.98
CA ASP A 187 8.31 1.72 -12.97
C ASP A 187 8.45 0.20 -12.79
N ARG A 188 9.53 -0.38 -13.30
CA ARG A 188 9.80 -1.83 -13.17
C ARG A 188 10.08 -2.28 -11.73
N PHE A 189 10.30 -1.34 -10.81
CA PHE A 189 10.54 -1.61 -9.40
C PHE A 189 9.28 -1.46 -8.56
N ILE A 190 8.19 -0.94 -9.15
CA ILE A 190 6.92 -0.75 -8.48
C ILE A 190 6.16 -2.08 -8.45
N ALA A 191 5.85 -2.57 -7.24
CA ALA A 191 4.96 -3.72 -7.05
C ALA A 191 3.49 -3.29 -7.01
N GLY A 192 3.20 -2.09 -6.53
CA GLY A 192 1.84 -1.58 -6.46
C GLY A 192 1.72 -0.26 -5.73
N PHE A 193 0.46 0.12 -5.52
CA PHE A 193 0.05 1.38 -4.92
C PHE A 193 -0.93 1.13 -3.77
N MET A 194 -0.92 2.01 -2.77
CA MET A 194 -1.85 2.00 -1.65
C MET A 194 -2.32 3.42 -1.36
N ILE A 195 -3.51 3.55 -0.81
CA ILE A 195 -3.90 4.79 -0.13
C ILE A 195 -3.10 4.87 1.17
N MET A 196 -2.61 6.07 1.48
CA MET A 196 -1.93 6.39 2.72
C MET A 196 -2.62 7.58 3.39
N ASN A 197 -2.65 7.57 4.69
CA ASN A 197 -2.98 8.73 5.50
C ASN A 197 -1.79 8.99 6.43
N ASP A 198 -1.06 10.08 6.15
CA ASP A 198 0.02 10.57 7.00
C ASP A 198 -0.55 11.46 8.11
N TRP A 199 -0.89 10.83 9.24
CA TRP A 199 -1.45 11.52 10.39
C TRP A 199 -0.51 12.60 10.91
N SER A 200 -1.03 13.82 11.06
CA SER A 200 -0.24 15.02 11.34
C SER A 200 -0.68 15.71 12.62
N ALA A 201 0.19 15.69 13.62
CA ALA A 201 0.03 16.52 14.83
C ALA A 201 0.60 17.92 14.54
N ARG A 202 -0.19 18.80 13.93
CA ARG A 202 0.26 20.07 13.34
C ARG A 202 0.92 21.01 14.33
N GLU A 203 0.45 21.07 15.57
CA GLU A 203 1.06 21.94 16.59
C GLU A 203 2.45 21.43 16.96
N LEU A 204 2.57 20.12 17.21
CA LEU A 204 3.86 19.50 17.52
C LEU A 204 4.84 19.61 16.34
N GLN A 205 4.37 19.37 15.11
CA GLN A 205 5.15 19.54 13.88
C GLN A 205 5.67 21.00 13.76
N ALA A 206 4.83 22.01 14.04
CA ALA A 206 5.24 23.40 13.94
C ALA A 206 6.30 23.77 14.98
N GLN A 207 6.29 23.14 16.15
CA GLN A 207 7.29 23.34 17.19
C GLN A 207 8.63 22.69 16.80
N GLU A 208 8.64 21.43 16.39
CA GLU A 208 9.88 20.72 16.05
C GLU A 208 10.56 21.26 14.78
N MET A 209 9.79 21.74 13.80
CA MET A 209 10.34 22.34 12.59
C MET A 209 11.19 23.59 12.84
N LYS A 210 11.01 24.27 13.98
CA LYS A 210 11.88 25.38 14.40
C LYS A 210 13.31 24.94 14.69
N LEU A 211 13.50 23.65 14.99
CA LEU A 211 14.81 23.05 15.28
C LEU A 211 15.52 22.54 14.02
N ASN A 212 14.89 22.63 12.85
CA ASN A 212 15.41 22.21 11.55
C ASN A 212 15.86 20.74 11.47
N LEU A 213 15.24 19.86 12.25
CA LEU A 213 15.48 18.40 12.25
C LEU A 213 14.19 17.59 12.13
N GLY A 214 13.18 18.16 11.58
CA GLY A 214 11.89 17.50 11.39
C GLY A 214 11.52 17.43 9.91
N PRO A 215 10.28 16.91 9.63
CA PRO A 215 9.32 16.48 10.65
C PRO A 215 9.71 15.14 11.29
N ALA A 216 9.36 14.93 12.56
CA ALA A 216 9.56 13.68 13.30
C ALA A 216 8.35 13.38 14.21
N LYS A 217 8.33 13.85 15.45
CA LYS A 217 7.28 13.55 16.43
C LYS A 217 5.88 13.98 16.01
N GLY A 218 5.76 14.97 15.13
CA GLY A 218 4.50 15.42 14.55
C GLY A 218 3.93 14.45 13.51
N LYS A 219 4.71 13.45 13.09
CA LYS A 219 4.38 12.51 12.00
C LYS A 219 4.59 11.05 12.37
N ASP A 220 5.62 10.71 13.13
CA ASP A 220 6.10 9.33 13.35
C ASP A 220 5.24 8.51 14.33
N PHE A 221 4.14 9.07 14.85
CA PHE A 221 3.27 8.42 15.81
C PHE A 221 2.26 7.45 15.16
N ALA A 222 1.87 7.70 13.91
CA ALA A 222 0.97 6.83 13.14
C ALA A 222 1.00 7.16 11.64
N THR A 223 1.01 6.11 10.80
CA THR A 223 0.73 6.20 9.37
C THR A 223 -0.22 5.07 8.99
N SER A 224 -1.38 5.40 8.42
CA SER A 224 -2.37 4.39 8.01
C SER A 224 -2.23 4.06 6.53
N PHE A 225 -2.26 2.77 6.19
CA PHE A 225 -2.22 2.28 4.81
C PHE A 225 -3.39 1.34 4.52
N GLY A 226 -3.87 1.36 3.29
CA GLY A 226 -4.79 0.35 2.79
C GLY A 226 -6.12 0.87 2.29
N PRO A 227 -7.15 0.02 2.30
CA PRO A 227 -7.19 -1.33 2.87
C PRO A 227 -6.47 -2.40 2.04
N TRP A 228 -6.07 -2.12 0.80
CA TRP A 228 -5.38 -3.06 -0.09
C TRP A 228 -4.24 -2.40 -0.85
N LEU A 229 -3.34 -3.22 -1.36
CA LEU A 229 -2.33 -2.88 -2.34
C LEU A 229 -2.85 -3.28 -3.71
N VAL A 230 -2.89 -2.33 -4.65
CA VAL A 230 -3.22 -2.60 -6.06
C VAL A 230 -1.96 -2.71 -6.88
N THR A 231 -1.86 -3.74 -7.70
CA THR A 231 -0.75 -3.90 -8.64
C THR A 231 -0.96 -3.02 -9.89
N PRO A 232 0.11 -2.65 -10.64
CA PRO A 232 0.01 -1.66 -11.72
C PRO A 232 -1.03 -1.99 -12.80
N GLU A 233 -1.27 -3.27 -13.12
CA GLU A 233 -2.25 -3.67 -14.13
C GLU A 233 -3.71 -3.33 -13.75
N GLU A 234 -4.03 -3.21 -12.46
CA GLU A 234 -5.35 -2.73 -12.02
C GLU A 234 -5.59 -1.25 -12.38
N LEU A 235 -4.52 -0.53 -12.68
CA LEU A 235 -4.55 0.88 -13.03
C LEU A 235 -4.33 1.11 -14.53
N ALA A 236 -4.38 0.07 -15.35
CA ALA A 236 -4.08 0.16 -16.80
C ALA A 236 -4.95 1.21 -17.51
N ASP A 237 -6.25 1.26 -17.19
CA ASP A 237 -7.20 2.19 -17.82
C ASP A 237 -6.93 3.66 -17.50
N VAL A 238 -6.20 3.95 -16.42
CA VAL A 238 -5.85 5.31 -15.99
C VAL A 238 -4.35 5.60 -16.13
N THR A 239 -3.62 4.71 -16.79
CA THR A 239 -2.17 4.82 -17.02
C THR A 239 -1.87 5.36 -18.42
N THR A 240 -0.98 6.33 -18.49
CA THR A 240 -0.47 6.88 -19.75
C THR A 240 1.06 6.85 -19.74
N PRO A 241 1.72 6.22 -20.73
CA PRO A 241 3.18 6.25 -20.86
C PRO A 241 3.72 7.66 -21.07
N SER A 242 4.90 7.93 -20.53
CA SER A 242 5.64 9.17 -20.80
C SER A 242 7.15 8.87 -20.95
N GLU A 243 7.92 9.88 -21.36
CA GLU A 243 9.38 9.74 -21.54
C GLU A 243 10.14 9.37 -20.27
N VAL A 244 9.57 9.67 -19.10
CA VAL A 244 10.20 9.46 -17.79
C VAL A 244 9.51 8.38 -16.95
N GLY A 245 8.59 7.61 -17.54
CA GLY A 245 7.81 6.58 -16.86
C GLY A 245 6.30 6.78 -17.02
N ASN A 246 5.52 5.94 -16.37
CA ASN A 246 4.06 5.98 -16.45
C ASN A 246 3.48 7.14 -15.62
N ARG A 247 2.41 7.72 -16.14
CA ARG A 247 1.55 8.67 -15.42
C ARG A 247 0.24 7.99 -15.09
N TYR A 248 -0.20 8.12 -13.86
CA TYR A 248 -1.43 7.53 -13.34
C TYR A 248 -2.43 8.66 -13.03
N ALA A 249 -3.57 8.68 -13.72
CA ALA A 249 -4.64 9.65 -13.47
C ALA A 249 -5.52 9.17 -12.29
N LEU A 250 -4.97 9.18 -11.10
CA LEU A 250 -5.67 8.78 -9.87
C LEU A 250 -6.56 9.93 -9.38
N ARG A 251 -7.74 9.57 -8.85
CA ARG A 251 -8.62 10.45 -8.11
C ARG A 251 -8.72 9.95 -6.68
N MET A 252 -8.31 10.76 -5.72
CA MET A 252 -8.34 10.49 -4.28
C MET A 252 -9.31 11.45 -3.59
#